data_9c4e56a3d1ff796793c05358ad343bed
#
_entry.id   9c4e56a3d1ff796793c05358ad343bed
#
_cell.length_a   1.000
_cell.length_b   1.000
_cell.length_c   1.000
_cell.angle_alpha   90.00
_cell.angle_beta   90.00
_cell.angle_gamma   90.00
#
_symmetry.space_group_name_H-M   'P 1'
#
loop_
_entity.id
_entity.type
_entity.pdbx_description
1 polymer ?
#
loop_
_entity_poly.entity_id
_entity_poly.type
_entity_poly.pdbx_seq_one_letter_code
_entity_poly.pdbx_strand_id
1 'polypeptide(L)'
;DAPSGRDFEHRRERIRDRLRGLASLYGVEVYSYAGMPNHFHVVLRTDPGRIGGLADVEVARRWLSLFPGPGGKRGHPPEDLAIENLCLDAQKLALCRERLADVSLFMRCLNEPIARRANREDECTGRFWEGRFKCQKLDDEGAILACMAYVDLNPVRAAMATTPESSDFTSVQDRAAACQARRQLA
;
A
#
# COMPACT_ATOMS: atom_id res chain seq x y z
N ASP A 1 -22.97 1.89 1.40
CA ASP A 1 -24.27 1.25 1.64
C ASP A 1 -24.91 1.84 2.86
N ALA A 2 -25.94 2.62 2.68
CA ALA A 2 -26.64 3.35 3.74
C ALA A 2 -27.90 2.66 4.34
N PRO A 3 -27.92 1.37 4.66
CA PRO A 3 -28.94 0.86 5.57
C PRO A 3 -28.48 0.68 7.01
N SER A 4 -27.16 0.67 7.30
CA SER A 4 -26.67 0.34 8.66
C SER A 4 -26.32 1.55 9.53
N GLY A 5 -26.27 2.77 8.98
CA GLY A 5 -25.83 3.97 9.71
C GLY A 5 -24.37 3.91 10.22
N ARG A 6 -23.60 2.89 9.82
CA ARG A 6 -22.21 2.70 10.26
C ARG A 6 -21.28 3.50 9.36
N ASP A 7 -20.42 4.29 9.98
CA ASP A 7 -19.30 4.96 9.31
C ASP A 7 -18.12 3.98 9.13
N PHE A 8 -17.65 3.86 7.90
CA PHE A 8 -16.50 3.00 7.54
C PHE A 8 -15.26 3.81 7.10
N GLU A 9 -15.19 5.10 7.41
CA GLU A 9 -14.05 5.96 7.06
C GLU A 9 -12.73 5.42 7.59
N HIS A 10 -12.73 4.86 8.79
CA HIS A 10 -11.56 4.20 9.38
C HIS A 10 -10.97 3.07 8.50
N ARG A 11 -11.76 2.47 7.58
CA ARG A 11 -11.26 1.46 6.63
C ARG A 11 -10.44 2.10 5.52
N ARG A 12 -10.84 3.28 5.04
CA ARG A 12 -10.07 4.06 4.04
C ARG A 12 -8.75 4.54 4.64
N GLU A 13 -8.77 5.01 5.87
CA GLU A 13 -7.56 5.38 6.61
C GLU A 13 -6.58 4.21 6.72
N ARG A 14 -7.04 3.02 7.07
CA ARG A 14 -6.21 1.82 7.14
C ARG A 14 -5.61 1.42 5.79
N ILE A 15 -6.36 1.57 4.70
CA ILE A 15 -5.83 1.33 3.35
C ILE A 15 -4.66 2.28 3.08
N ARG A 16 -4.84 3.58 3.34
CA ARG A 16 -3.81 4.60 3.19
C ARG A 16 -2.56 4.28 4.01
N ASP A 17 -2.73 4.03 5.29
CA ASP A 17 -1.59 3.83 6.21
C ASP A 17 -0.84 2.55 5.87
N ARG A 18 -1.57 1.50 5.52
CA ARG A 18 -0.96 0.25 5.10
C ARG A 18 -0.27 0.36 3.74
N LEU A 19 -0.84 1.10 2.80
CA LEU A 19 -0.23 1.39 1.50
C LEU A 19 1.12 2.08 1.69
N ARG A 20 1.18 3.11 2.54
CA ARG A 20 2.42 3.83 2.88
C ARG A 20 3.46 2.93 3.55
N GLY A 21 3.02 2.14 4.54
CA GLY A 21 3.91 1.21 5.24
C GLY A 21 4.49 0.15 4.30
N LEU A 22 3.68 -0.41 3.39
CA LEU A 22 4.16 -1.39 2.41
C LEU A 22 5.09 -0.75 1.36
N ALA A 23 4.79 0.45 0.88
CA ALA A 23 5.65 1.16 -0.08
C ALA A 23 7.06 1.42 0.46
N SER A 24 7.23 1.56 1.79
CA SER A 24 8.54 1.72 2.42
C SER A 24 9.37 0.42 2.43
N LEU A 25 8.72 -0.74 2.39
CA LEU A 25 9.36 -2.06 2.46
C LEU A 25 9.60 -2.69 1.08
N TYR A 26 8.71 -2.46 0.13
CA TYR A 26 8.78 -3.01 -1.23
C TYR A 26 9.56 -2.12 -2.20
N GLY A 27 9.99 -2.71 -3.30
CA GLY A 27 10.47 -1.98 -4.48
C GLY A 27 9.32 -1.40 -5.30
N VAL A 28 8.50 -0.59 -4.64
CA VAL A 28 7.31 0.02 -5.21
C VAL A 28 7.29 1.51 -4.87
N GLU A 29 7.07 2.34 -5.87
CA GLU A 29 6.74 3.75 -5.71
C GLU A 29 5.25 3.97 -5.93
N VAL A 30 4.61 4.68 -5.01
CA VAL A 30 3.20 5.07 -5.14
C VAL A 30 3.13 6.50 -5.67
N TYR A 31 2.58 6.66 -6.87
CA TYR A 31 2.43 7.96 -7.54
C TYR A 31 1.12 8.66 -7.17
N SER A 32 0.03 7.88 -7.16
CA SER A 32 -1.29 8.40 -6.78
C SER A 32 -2.15 7.30 -6.18
N TYR A 33 -3.04 7.67 -5.26
CA TYR A 33 -4.07 6.79 -4.73
C TYR A 33 -5.33 7.55 -4.34
N ALA A 34 -6.46 6.87 -4.37
CA ALA A 34 -7.74 7.36 -3.87
C ALA A 34 -8.53 6.23 -3.20
N GLY A 35 -8.87 6.42 -1.93
CA GLY A 35 -9.73 5.52 -1.17
C GLY A 35 -11.19 5.89 -1.36
N MET A 36 -11.95 5.04 -2.05
CA MET A 36 -13.39 5.18 -2.25
C MET A 36 -14.16 4.31 -1.24
N PRO A 37 -15.46 4.52 -1.01
CA PRO A 37 -16.22 3.75 -0.02
C PRO A 37 -16.23 2.24 -0.25
N ASN A 38 -16.23 1.79 -1.50
CA ASN A 38 -16.36 0.39 -1.89
C ASN A 38 -15.18 -0.15 -2.73
N HIS A 39 -14.23 0.70 -3.08
CA HIS A 39 -13.03 0.32 -3.83
C HIS A 39 -11.90 1.30 -3.57
N PHE A 40 -10.73 1.06 -4.13
CA PHE A 40 -9.64 2.02 -4.14
C PHE A 40 -8.87 1.94 -5.46
N HIS A 41 -8.28 3.06 -5.82
CA HIS A 41 -7.36 3.18 -6.94
C HIS A 41 -5.94 3.42 -6.42
N VAL A 42 -4.96 2.85 -7.11
CA VAL A 42 -3.55 3.15 -6.87
C VAL A 42 -2.80 3.15 -8.20
N VAL A 43 -1.99 4.19 -8.40
CA VAL A 43 -1.00 4.27 -9.49
C VAL A 43 0.36 4.05 -8.85
N LEU A 44 1.06 3.02 -9.30
CA LEU A 44 2.35 2.66 -8.75
C LEU A 44 3.35 2.28 -9.84
N ARG A 45 4.63 2.39 -9.53
CA ARG A 45 5.73 1.85 -10.32
C ARG A 45 6.44 0.77 -9.52
N THR A 46 6.72 -0.35 -10.16
CA THR A 46 7.65 -1.35 -9.60
C THR A 46 9.08 -0.96 -9.95
N ASP A 47 9.96 -1.00 -8.96
CA ASP A 47 11.40 -0.72 -9.12
C ASP A 47 12.21 -1.86 -8.50
N PRO A 48 12.45 -2.94 -9.27
CA PRO A 48 13.29 -4.05 -8.82
C PRO A 48 14.72 -3.62 -8.49
N GLY A 49 15.25 -2.60 -9.18
CA GLY A 49 16.59 -2.07 -8.95
C GLY A 49 16.76 -1.50 -7.54
N ARG A 50 15.72 -0.87 -7.00
CA ARG A 50 15.70 -0.37 -5.62
C ARG A 50 15.92 -1.48 -4.59
N ILE A 51 15.36 -2.67 -4.81
CA ILE A 51 15.55 -3.82 -3.92
C ILE A 51 16.90 -4.52 -4.25
N GLY A 52 17.25 -4.61 -5.54
CA GLY A 52 18.51 -5.21 -5.98
C GLY A 52 19.75 -4.57 -5.38
N GLY A 53 19.75 -3.25 -5.21
CA GLY A 53 20.85 -2.47 -4.62
C GLY A 53 20.93 -2.51 -3.09
N LEU A 54 19.99 -3.13 -2.38
CA LEU A 54 20.03 -3.19 -0.91
C LEU A 54 21.04 -4.21 -0.41
N ALA A 55 21.63 -3.93 0.76
CA ALA A 55 22.42 -4.91 1.50
C ALA A 55 21.54 -6.10 1.94
N ASP A 56 22.13 -7.27 2.07
CA ASP A 56 21.46 -8.53 2.44
C ASP A 56 20.69 -8.40 3.77
N VAL A 57 21.29 -7.76 4.76
CA VAL A 57 20.69 -7.48 6.06
C VAL A 57 19.40 -6.65 5.94
N GLU A 58 19.41 -5.66 5.04
CA GLU A 58 18.22 -4.81 4.84
C GLU A 58 17.10 -5.57 4.13
N VAL A 59 17.41 -6.41 3.16
CA VAL A 59 16.44 -7.30 2.51
C VAL A 59 15.83 -8.26 3.53
N ALA A 60 16.68 -8.90 4.35
CA ALA A 60 16.23 -9.81 5.40
C ALA A 60 15.33 -9.09 6.42
N ARG A 61 15.70 -7.88 6.85
CA ARG A 61 14.91 -7.07 7.77
C ARG A 61 13.54 -6.74 7.20
N ARG A 62 13.46 -6.26 5.96
CA ARG A 62 12.20 -5.93 5.28
C ARG A 62 11.31 -7.15 5.13
N TRP A 63 11.89 -8.26 4.69
CA TRP A 63 11.16 -9.51 4.53
C TRP A 63 10.56 -10.01 5.84
N LEU A 64 11.38 -10.08 6.90
CA LEU A 64 10.95 -10.56 8.22
C LEU A 64 9.95 -9.61 8.91
N SER A 65 9.98 -8.32 8.60
CA SER A 65 8.94 -7.38 9.05
C SER A 65 7.56 -7.70 8.46
N LEU A 66 7.52 -8.22 7.24
CA LEU A 66 6.29 -8.64 6.55
C LEU A 66 5.87 -10.07 6.93
N PHE A 67 6.86 -10.96 7.00
CA PHE A 67 6.70 -12.40 7.18
C PHE A 67 7.62 -12.88 8.31
N PRO A 68 7.25 -12.60 9.57
CA PRO A 68 8.05 -13.02 10.71
C PRO A 68 8.18 -14.55 10.72
N GLY A 69 9.40 -15.03 10.96
CA GLY A 69 9.70 -16.44 11.13
C GLY A 69 9.11 -17.02 12.43
N PRO A 70 9.44 -18.29 12.75
CA PRO A 70 9.05 -18.91 14.01
C PRO A 70 9.48 -18.04 15.19
N GLY A 71 8.55 -17.78 16.12
CA GLY A 71 8.77 -16.90 17.28
C GLY A 71 8.56 -15.41 17.02
N GLY A 72 8.65 -14.96 15.78
CA GLY A 72 8.45 -13.56 15.41
C GLY A 72 6.97 -13.14 15.43
N LYS A 73 6.72 -11.85 15.71
CA LYS A 73 5.36 -11.28 15.74
C LYS A 73 5.21 -10.17 14.70
N ARG A 74 4.10 -10.19 13.96
CA ARG A 74 3.78 -9.11 13.01
C ARG A 74 3.65 -7.78 13.75
N GLY A 75 4.22 -6.73 13.17
CA GLY A 75 4.21 -5.38 13.75
C GLY A 75 5.30 -5.13 14.79
N HIS A 76 6.16 -6.10 15.04
CA HIS A 76 7.38 -5.94 15.83
C HIS A 76 8.62 -6.01 14.93
N PRO A 77 9.72 -5.32 15.30
CA PRO A 77 10.99 -5.47 14.60
C PRO A 77 11.43 -6.94 14.60
N PRO A 78 12.03 -7.45 13.51
CA PRO A 78 12.58 -8.78 13.49
C PRO A 78 13.81 -8.87 14.42
N GLU A 79 14.00 -10.02 15.03
CA GLU A 79 15.16 -10.32 15.88
C GLU A 79 16.44 -10.39 15.01
N ASP A 80 17.56 -9.90 15.53
CA ASP A 80 18.84 -9.89 14.82
C ASP A 80 19.27 -11.30 14.43
N LEU A 81 19.10 -12.29 15.30
CA LEU A 81 19.41 -13.69 15.00
C LEU A 81 18.58 -14.24 13.80
N ALA A 82 17.32 -13.81 13.66
CA ALA A 82 16.50 -14.23 12.52
C ALA A 82 16.98 -13.57 11.23
N ILE A 83 17.46 -12.33 11.30
CA ILE A 83 18.06 -11.62 10.16
C ILE A 83 19.35 -12.32 9.72
N GLU A 84 20.24 -12.60 10.66
CA GLU A 84 21.51 -13.31 10.41
C GLU A 84 21.26 -14.68 9.78
N ASN A 85 20.37 -15.48 10.34
CA ASN A 85 20.01 -16.79 9.79
C ASN A 85 19.46 -16.71 8.36
N LEU A 86 18.66 -15.68 8.03
CA LEU A 86 18.17 -15.50 6.68
C LEU A 86 19.30 -15.09 5.72
N CYS A 87 20.25 -14.27 6.17
CA CYS A 87 21.41 -13.87 5.36
C CYS A 87 22.36 -15.05 5.03
N LEU A 88 22.38 -16.10 5.84
CA LEU A 88 23.17 -17.31 5.57
C LEU A 88 22.58 -18.18 4.44
N ASP A 89 21.29 -18.01 4.13
CA ASP A 89 20.60 -18.74 3.07
C ASP A 89 20.50 -17.87 1.79
N ALA A 90 21.53 -17.91 0.98
CA ALA A 90 21.63 -17.10 -0.24
C ALA A 90 20.47 -17.35 -1.23
N GLN A 91 19.97 -18.58 -1.34
CA GLN A 91 18.86 -18.90 -2.25
C GLN A 91 17.54 -18.28 -1.76
N LYS A 92 17.27 -18.42 -0.47
CA LYS A 92 16.08 -17.83 0.14
C LYS A 92 16.13 -16.31 0.12
N LEU A 93 17.30 -15.73 0.35
CA LEU A 93 17.49 -14.28 0.30
C LEU A 93 17.27 -13.72 -1.12
N ALA A 94 17.76 -14.41 -2.16
CA ALA A 94 17.50 -14.05 -3.54
C ALA A 94 16.00 -14.07 -3.86
N LEU A 95 15.29 -15.10 -3.40
CA LEU A 95 13.83 -15.18 -3.53
C LEU A 95 13.12 -14.04 -2.78
N CYS A 96 13.62 -13.65 -1.60
CA CYS A 96 13.06 -12.51 -0.86
C CYS A 96 13.23 -11.21 -1.65
N ARG A 97 14.39 -11.00 -2.31
CA ARG A 97 14.63 -9.83 -3.17
C ARG A 97 13.62 -9.76 -4.32
N GLU A 98 13.45 -10.85 -5.04
CA GLU A 98 12.50 -10.94 -6.14
C GLU A 98 11.08 -10.62 -5.66
N ARG A 99 10.66 -11.23 -4.56
CA ARG A 99 9.32 -11.08 -4.00
C ARG A 99 9.05 -9.69 -3.42
N LEU A 100 10.05 -8.99 -2.92
CA LEU A 100 9.90 -7.59 -2.48
C LEU A 100 9.70 -6.61 -3.65
N ALA A 101 9.91 -7.02 -4.90
CA ALA A 101 9.59 -6.26 -6.10
C ALA A 101 8.31 -6.74 -6.80
N ASP A 102 7.63 -7.76 -6.27
CA ASP A 102 6.44 -8.37 -6.87
C ASP A 102 5.16 -7.61 -6.50
N VAL A 103 4.47 -7.06 -7.52
CA VAL A 103 3.23 -6.31 -7.33
C VAL A 103 2.08 -7.19 -6.82
N SER A 104 2.04 -8.46 -7.19
CA SER A 104 0.98 -9.37 -6.73
C SER A 104 1.11 -9.66 -5.24
N LEU A 105 2.34 -9.84 -4.76
CA LEU A 105 2.60 -10.02 -3.33
C LEU A 105 2.34 -8.71 -2.55
N PHE A 106 2.75 -7.56 -3.10
CA PHE A 106 2.43 -6.25 -2.53
C PHE A 106 0.92 -6.08 -2.35
N MET A 107 0.12 -6.32 -3.40
CA MET A 107 -1.33 -6.21 -3.35
C MET A 107 -1.98 -7.25 -2.42
N ARG A 108 -1.42 -8.45 -2.34
CA ARG A 108 -1.85 -9.44 -1.35
C ARG A 108 -1.61 -8.94 0.07
N CYS A 109 -0.41 -8.41 0.36
CA CYS A 109 -0.08 -7.86 1.67
C CYS A 109 -0.92 -6.62 2.02
N LEU A 110 -1.38 -5.87 1.03
CA LEU A 110 -2.34 -4.78 1.22
C LEU A 110 -3.74 -5.31 1.54
N ASN A 111 -4.29 -6.14 0.68
CA ASN A 111 -5.71 -6.48 0.67
C ASN A 111 -6.12 -7.52 1.72
N GLU A 112 -5.30 -8.56 1.96
CA GLU A 112 -5.67 -9.67 2.83
C GLU A 112 -5.90 -9.25 4.30
N PRO A 113 -5.03 -8.48 4.95
CA PRO A 113 -5.25 -8.05 6.33
C PRO A 113 -6.44 -7.09 6.48
N ILE A 114 -6.71 -6.26 5.45
CA ILE A 114 -7.88 -5.36 5.43
C ILE A 114 -9.16 -6.19 5.40
N ALA A 115 -9.24 -7.16 4.48
CA ALA A 115 -10.39 -8.06 4.36
C ALA A 115 -10.65 -8.83 5.66
N ARG A 116 -9.60 -9.43 6.25
CA ARG A 116 -9.71 -10.19 7.51
C ARG A 116 -10.19 -9.32 8.68
N ARG A 117 -9.75 -8.06 8.72
CA ARG A 117 -10.15 -7.14 9.77
C ARG A 117 -11.58 -6.66 9.57
N ALA A 118 -11.95 -6.31 8.33
CA ALA A 118 -13.32 -5.92 7.99
C ALA A 118 -14.32 -7.02 8.31
N ASN A 119 -14.03 -8.27 7.93
CA ASN A 119 -14.89 -9.41 8.25
C ASN A 119 -15.06 -9.62 9.76
N ARG A 120 -14.00 -9.40 10.56
CA ARG A 120 -14.13 -9.46 12.03
C ARG A 120 -14.97 -8.34 12.60
N GLU A 121 -14.86 -7.12 12.04
CA GLU A 121 -15.65 -5.95 12.47
C GLU A 121 -17.13 -6.12 12.10
N ASP A 122 -17.41 -6.78 10.98
CA ASP A 122 -18.75 -7.03 10.50
C ASP A 122 -19.34 -8.36 11.04
N GLU A 123 -18.54 -9.11 11.85
CA GLU A 123 -18.90 -10.43 12.39
C GLU A 123 -19.37 -11.42 11.31
N CYS A 124 -18.75 -11.32 10.12
CA CYS A 124 -19.12 -12.12 8.97
C CYS A 124 -17.95 -12.96 8.45
N THR A 125 -18.30 -13.96 7.64
CA THR A 125 -17.37 -14.81 6.89
C THR A 125 -17.62 -14.65 5.41
N GLY A 126 -16.59 -14.88 4.58
CA GLY A 126 -16.72 -14.81 3.14
C GLY A 126 -15.78 -13.81 2.49
N ARG A 127 -16.12 -13.42 1.26
CA ARG A 127 -15.30 -12.51 0.46
C ARG A 127 -15.62 -11.05 0.80
N PHE A 128 -14.64 -10.34 1.34
CA PHE A 128 -14.73 -8.89 1.49
C PHE A 128 -14.54 -8.16 0.15
N TRP A 129 -13.52 -8.58 -0.63
CA TRP A 129 -13.28 -8.05 -1.97
C TRP A 129 -14.08 -8.86 -2.99
N GLU A 130 -14.69 -8.17 -3.96
CA GLU A 130 -15.43 -8.81 -5.06
C GLU A 130 -14.60 -9.85 -5.83
N GLY A 131 -13.31 -9.57 -6.01
CA GLY A 131 -12.39 -10.45 -6.71
C GLY A 131 -10.93 -10.06 -6.48
N ARG A 132 -10.05 -10.56 -7.36
CA ARG A 132 -8.66 -10.11 -7.40
C ARG A 132 -8.58 -8.67 -7.89
N PHE A 133 -7.52 -7.95 -7.51
CA PHE A 133 -7.28 -6.61 -8.01
C PHE A 133 -7.17 -6.61 -9.55
N LYS A 134 -7.70 -5.58 -10.17
CA LYS A 134 -7.53 -5.32 -11.60
C LYS A 134 -6.28 -4.47 -11.79
N CYS A 135 -5.49 -4.78 -12.80
CA CYS A 135 -4.24 -4.08 -13.09
C CYS A 135 -4.19 -3.72 -14.57
N GLN A 136 -3.86 -2.46 -14.84
CA GLN A 136 -3.61 -1.94 -16.18
C GLN A 136 -2.18 -1.42 -16.23
N LYS A 137 -1.38 -1.90 -17.19
CA LYS A 137 -0.06 -1.35 -17.45
C LYS A 137 -0.20 0.01 -18.13
N LEU A 138 0.62 0.97 -17.69
CA LEU A 138 0.74 2.30 -18.28
C LEU A 138 2.11 2.37 -18.98
N ASP A 139 2.11 2.61 -20.29
CA ASP A 139 3.30 2.41 -21.13
C ASP A 139 4.13 3.68 -21.34
N ASP A 140 3.56 4.85 -21.05
CA ASP A 140 4.24 6.14 -21.23
C ASP A 140 3.89 7.15 -20.12
N GLU A 141 4.66 8.25 -20.06
CA GLU A 141 4.48 9.30 -19.05
C GLU A 141 3.11 10.00 -19.19
N GLY A 142 2.61 10.17 -20.41
CA GLY A 142 1.30 10.77 -20.66
C GLY A 142 0.18 9.94 -20.05
N ALA A 143 0.23 8.62 -20.27
CA ALA A 143 -0.71 7.67 -19.66
C ALA A 143 -0.63 7.67 -18.13
N ILE A 144 0.59 7.75 -17.56
CA ILE A 144 0.80 7.84 -16.11
C ILE A 144 0.16 9.13 -15.57
N LEU A 145 0.46 10.29 -16.16
CA LEU A 145 -0.09 11.58 -15.70
C LEU A 145 -1.61 11.63 -15.83
N ALA A 146 -2.17 11.13 -16.94
CA ALA A 146 -3.61 11.06 -17.13
C ALA A 146 -4.28 10.16 -16.10
N CYS A 147 -3.67 8.99 -15.81
CA CYS A 147 -4.17 8.07 -14.79
C CYS A 147 -4.07 8.67 -13.37
N MET A 148 -2.99 9.36 -13.04
CA MET A 148 -2.85 10.09 -11.77
C MET A 148 -3.93 11.15 -11.62
N ALA A 149 -4.15 11.99 -12.65
CA ALA A 149 -5.19 13.00 -12.65
C ALA A 149 -6.59 12.38 -12.49
N TYR A 150 -6.86 11.26 -13.18
CA TYR A 150 -8.11 10.51 -13.02
C TYR A 150 -8.30 10.05 -11.57
N VAL A 151 -7.28 9.47 -10.95
CA VAL A 151 -7.32 8.97 -9.56
C VAL A 151 -7.51 10.12 -8.58
N ASP A 152 -6.80 11.24 -8.75
CA ASP A 152 -6.89 12.41 -7.88
C ASP A 152 -8.28 13.08 -7.94
N LEU A 153 -8.92 13.08 -9.12
CA LEU A 153 -10.24 13.67 -9.33
C LEU A 153 -11.39 12.70 -9.02
N ASN A 154 -11.11 11.44 -8.74
CA ASN A 154 -12.14 10.42 -8.56
C ASN A 154 -13.16 10.76 -7.45
N PRO A 155 -12.76 11.22 -6.23
CA PRO A 155 -13.72 11.62 -5.21
C PRO A 155 -14.58 12.83 -5.60
N VAL A 156 -14.02 13.79 -6.33
CA VAL A 156 -14.78 14.96 -6.82
C VAL A 156 -15.82 14.52 -7.86
N ARG A 157 -15.43 13.65 -8.80
CA ARG A 157 -16.37 13.08 -9.80
C ARG A 157 -17.47 12.24 -9.17
N ALA A 158 -17.18 11.59 -8.04
CA ALA A 158 -18.15 10.83 -7.26
C ALA A 158 -18.98 11.71 -6.30
N ALA A 159 -18.86 13.04 -6.37
CA ALA A 159 -19.51 14.01 -5.49
C ALA A 159 -19.25 13.76 -3.97
N MET A 160 -18.10 13.16 -3.65
CA MET A 160 -17.66 12.93 -2.27
C MET A 160 -16.85 14.11 -1.71
N ALA A 161 -16.30 14.93 -2.59
CA ALA A 161 -15.54 16.14 -2.25
C ALA A 161 -15.86 17.24 -3.27
N THR A 162 -15.70 18.50 -2.86
CA THR A 162 -15.89 19.65 -3.75
C THR A 162 -14.64 20.03 -4.53
N THR A 163 -13.48 19.76 -3.95
CA THR A 163 -12.17 20.01 -4.56
C THR A 163 -11.22 18.82 -4.33
N PRO A 164 -10.17 18.69 -5.13
CA PRO A 164 -9.16 17.65 -4.91
C PRO A 164 -8.48 17.77 -3.53
N GLU A 165 -8.22 19.00 -3.05
CA GLU A 165 -7.57 19.26 -1.77
C GLU A 165 -8.43 18.85 -0.58
N SER A 166 -9.75 18.89 -0.73
CA SER A 166 -10.73 18.44 0.28
C SER A 166 -11.08 16.96 0.18
N SER A 167 -10.40 16.21 -0.72
CA SER A 167 -10.66 14.79 -0.95
C SER A 167 -9.90 13.94 0.06
N ASP A 168 -10.56 13.50 1.11
CA ASP A 168 -9.97 12.65 2.15
C ASP A 168 -9.46 11.30 1.62
N PHE A 169 -8.38 10.81 2.23
CA PHE A 169 -7.73 9.54 1.90
C PHE A 169 -7.23 9.45 0.45
N THR A 170 -6.68 10.56 -0.05
CA THR A 170 -6.10 10.65 -1.39
C THR A 170 -4.66 11.17 -1.35
N SER A 171 -3.90 10.82 -2.40
CA SER A 171 -2.55 11.36 -2.58
C SER A 171 -2.54 12.85 -2.90
N VAL A 172 -3.60 13.39 -3.52
CA VAL A 172 -3.67 14.82 -3.81
C VAL A 172 -3.82 15.63 -2.53
N GLN A 173 -4.61 15.18 -1.57
CA GLN A 173 -4.70 15.80 -0.25
C GLN A 173 -3.33 15.82 0.45
N ASP A 174 -2.62 14.69 0.43
CA ASP A 174 -1.27 14.60 1.02
C ASP A 174 -0.29 15.58 0.36
N ARG A 175 -0.31 15.67 -0.98
CA ARG A 175 0.54 16.61 -1.71
C ARG A 175 0.19 18.07 -1.41
N ALA A 176 -1.10 18.40 -1.32
CA ALA A 176 -1.56 19.73 -0.96
C ALA A 176 -1.09 20.13 0.44
N ALA A 177 -1.27 19.24 1.43
CA ALA A 177 -0.81 19.45 2.80
C ALA A 177 0.71 19.64 2.88
N ALA A 178 1.49 18.82 2.17
CA ALA A 178 2.94 18.93 2.11
C ALA A 178 3.38 20.26 1.45
N CYS A 179 2.69 20.72 0.41
CA CYS A 179 2.96 21.99 -0.24
C CYS A 179 2.68 23.19 0.69
N GLN A 180 1.58 23.15 1.43
CA GLN A 180 1.23 24.17 2.42
C GLN A 180 2.26 24.24 3.55
N ALA A 181 2.67 23.09 4.10
CA ALA A 181 3.69 23.03 5.14
C ALA A 181 5.04 23.63 4.69
N ARG A 182 5.47 23.35 3.45
CA ARG A 182 6.70 23.93 2.88
C ARG A 182 6.62 25.45 2.75
N ARG A 183 5.45 26.00 2.36
CA ARG A 183 5.24 27.45 2.25
C ARG A 183 5.25 28.17 3.61
N GLN A 184 4.91 27.47 4.69
CA GLN A 184 4.93 28.03 6.06
C GLN A 184 6.35 28.06 6.66
N LEU A 185 7.27 27.23 6.11
CA LEU A 185 8.66 27.13 6.58
C LEU A 185 9.64 28.01 5.77
N ALA A 186 9.19 28.59 4.67
CA ALA A 186 9.97 29.48 3.80
C ALA A 186 9.72 30.95 4.12
#